data_ed62409e119c2127626f6ded6535e8a2
#
_entry.id   ed62409e119c2127626f6ded6535e8a2
#
_cell.length_a   1.000
_cell.length_b   1.000
_cell.length_c   1.000
_cell.angle_alpha   90.00
_cell.angle_beta   90.00
_cell.angle_gamma   90.00
#
_symmetry.space_group_name_H-M   'P 1'
#
loop_
_entity.id
_entity.type
_entity.pdbx_description
1 polymer ?
#
loop_
_entity_poly.entity_id
_entity_poly.type
_entity_poly.pdbx_seq_one_letter_code
_entity_poly.pdbx_strand_id
1 'polypeptide(L)'
;MTTIAKISCILIGISFSLRLHTPLAYGASIAISLIFILIEEKKKNFSIFKFINKNPIIPYFSLTLLSFSISSILSTLPLRSFLVTVYFFSFFLISYLFFSFFKKKDDRLLLTLNFLIISIFFSVSLVFFYNISNFKTIYLVNNEIRKYKGFVNLLTILVFLCPFFENVAKNQKPYLSFVMLILVFPVIFLSNCNSALLGIIGGFVWLSIFWFINNSRNKKKVAFTFVIVTFLAIISLFNSLSYKVEKVTKNNENFLISTNILDAHRQIIWGFSFLEFKKKPFFGVGADTSNFLNNSQDIIDHALTGDMTYIPSHPHNFFLELLLETGIFGLLNFLLLVFFTNYFLVKKLNFYCKSYIIFFNGYFWSASMVNFSFWAAWWQGSYFLILTLLYSVSKYQMRKLNVD
;
A
#
# COMPACT_ATOMS: atom_id res chain seq x y z
N MET A 1 13.58 -11.10 -27.45
CA MET A 1 12.33 -11.07 -26.66
C MET A 1 11.18 -11.38 -27.61
N THR A 2 10.23 -12.26 -27.24
CA THR A 2 9.03 -12.55 -28.05
C THR A 2 8.09 -11.35 -28.07
N THR A 3 7.19 -11.27 -29.07
CA THR A 3 6.18 -10.21 -29.16
C THR A 3 5.27 -10.19 -27.92
N ILE A 4 4.84 -11.38 -27.45
CA ILE A 4 4.03 -11.53 -26.23
C ILE A 4 4.74 -10.94 -25.01
N ALA A 5 6.01 -11.24 -24.81
CA ALA A 5 6.80 -10.69 -23.72
C ALA A 5 6.99 -9.16 -23.83
N LYS A 6 7.12 -8.61 -25.05
CA LYS A 6 7.17 -7.15 -25.26
C LYS A 6 5.87 -6.49 -24.84
N ILE A 7 4.73 -7.01 -25.29
CA ILE A 7 3.40 -6.49 -24.92
C ILE A 7 3.20 -6.53 -23.41
N SER A 8 3.57 -7.65 -22.76
CA SER A 8 3.49 -7.75 -21.28
C SER A 8 4.29 -6.65 -20.58
N CYS A 9 5.53 -6.40 -21.01
CA CYS A 9 6.37 -5.35 -20.44
C CYS A 9 5.76 -3.95 -20.61
N ILE A 10 5.21 -3.67 -21.79
CA ILE A 10 4.54 -2.40 -22.07
C ILE A 10 3.31 -2.22 -21.16
N LEU A 11 2.44 -3.23 -21.11
CA LEU A 11 1.23 -3.19 -20.29
C LEU A 11 1.55 -3.00 -18.80
N ILE A 12 2.56 -3.68 -18.26
CA ILE A 12 3.00 -3.48 -16.87
C ILE A 12 3.53 -2.06 -16.69
N GLY A 13 4.33 -1.56 -17.62
CA GLY A 13 4.91 -0.22 -17.53
C GLY A 13 3.85 0.90 -17.53
N ILE A 14 2.82 0.79 -18.36
CA ILE A 14 1.75 1.79 -18.44
C ILE A 14 0.61 1.59 -17.42
N SER A 15 0.56 0.44 -16.74
CA SER A 15 -0.57 0.04 -15.89
C SER A 15 -0.92 1.10 -14.84
N PHE A 16 0.09 1.65 -14.17
CA PHE A 16 -0.12 2.66 -13.14
C PHE A 16 -0.78 3.93 -13.66
N SER A 17 -0.45 4.34 -14.89
CA SER A 17 -1.07 5.51 -15.54
C SER A 17 -2.52 5.24 -15.91
N LEU A 18 -2.88 4.00 -16.23
CA LEU A 18 -4.27 3.61 -16.49
C LEU A 18 -5.16 3.72 -15.24
N ARG A 19 -4.57 3.76 -14.04
CA ARG A 19 -5.31 4.04 -12.80
C ARG A 19 -5.92 5.44 -12.77
N LEU A 20 -5.39 6.38 -13.57
CA LEU A 20 -5.98 7.73 -13.76
C LEU A 20 -7.43 7.64 -14.25
N HIS A 21 -7.70 6.71 -15.16
CA HIS A 21 -9.04 6.52 -15.71
C HIS A 21 -9.93 5.74 -14.72
N THR A 22 -9.56 4.50 -14.43
CA THR A 22 -10.32 3.66 -13.50
C THR A 22 -9.45 2.60 -12.82
N PRO A 23 -9.82 2.12 -11.61
CA PRO A 23 -9.20 0.93 -11.03
C PRO A 23 -9.33 -0.32 -11.92
N LEU A 24 -10.42 -0.40 -12.70
CA LEU A 24 -10.67 -1.51 -13.62
C LEU A 24 -9.67 -1.54 -14.76
N ALA A 25 -9.37 -0.41 -15.40
CA ALA A 25 -8.36 -0.33 -16.47
C ALA A 25 -6.97 -0.73 -15.97
N TYR A 26 -6.60 -0.30 -14.75
CA TYR A 26 -5.38 -0.74 -14.08
C TYR A 26 -5.37 -2.26 -13.87
N GLY A 27 -6.42 -2.81 -13.24
CA GLY A 27 -6.55 -4.24 -12.98
C GLY A 27 -6.53 -5.08 -14.27
N ALA A 28 -7.26 -4.64 -15.31
CA ALA A 28 -7.31 -5.32 -16.61
C ALA A 28 -5.92 -5.39 -17.27
N SER A 29 -5.14 -4.29 -17.26
CA SER A 29 -3.80 -4.29 -17.83
C SER A 29 -2.86 -5.27 -17.14
N ILE A 30 -2.94 -5.38 -15.80
CA ILE A 30 -2.16 -6.34 -15.01
C ILE A 30 -2.62 -7.78 -15.30
N ALA A 31 -3.94 -8.03 -15.37
CA ALA A 31 -4.49 -9.35 -15.66
C ALA A 31 -4.10 -9.84 -17.07
N ILE A 32 -4.21 -8.99 -18.08
CA ILE A 32 -3.78 -9.32 -19.46
C ILE A 32 -2.27 -9.60 -19.49
N SER A 33 -1.46 -8.80 -18.81
CA SER A 33 -0.01 -9.01 -18.69
C SER A 33 0.29 -10.35 -18.06
N LEU A 34 -0.44 -10.74 -17.00
CA LEU A 34 -0.29 -12.00 -16.30
C LEU A 34 -0.61 -13.18 -17.23
N ILE A 35 -1.72 -13.11 -17.98
CA ILE A 35 -2.10 -14.14 -18.96
C ILE A 35 -0.98 -14.34 -19.99
N PHE A 36 -0.45 -13.26 -20.55
CA PHE A 36 0.65 -13.33 -21.53
C PHE A 36 1.94 -13.89 -20.93
N ILE A 37 2.25 -13.57 -19.67
CA ILE A 37 3.39 -14.15 -18.96
C ILE A 37 3.19 -15.65 -18.75
N LEU A 38 2.00 -16.09 -18.37
CA LEU A 38 1.70 -17.51 -18.20
C LEU A 38 1.82 -18.28 -19.51
N ILE A 39 1.36 -17.73 -20.64
CA ILE A 39 1.52 -18.32 -21.97
C ILE A 39 3.01 -18.45 -22.34
N GLU A 40 3.80 -17.40 -22.10
CA GLU A 40 5.25 -17.40 -22.38
C GLU A 40 5.99 -18.40 -21.48
N GLU A 41 5.61 -18.52 -20.22
CA GLU A 41 6.27 -19.35 -19.23
C GLU A 41 5.83 -20.83 -19.28
N LYS A 42 4.59 -21.14 -19.73
CA LYS A 42 4.11 -22.52 -19.93
C LYS A 42 5.06 -23.30 -20.85
N LYS A 43 5.65 -22.63 -21.82
CA LYS A 43 6.67 -23.22 -22.73
C LYS A 43 7.97 -23.65 -22.03
N LYS A 44 8.19 -23.31 -20.74
CA LYS A 44 9.46 -23.45 -20.02
C LYS A 44 9.34 -24.20 -18.68
N ASN A 45 8.32 -25.03 -18.48
CA ASN A 45 8.12 -25.85 -17.28
C ASN A 45 8.16 -25.02 -15.97
N PHE A 46 7.27 -24.04 -15.87
CA PHE A 46 7.08 -23.28 -14.64
C PHE A 46 6.54 -24.19 -13.52
N SER A 47 7.26 -24.28 -12.40
CA SER A 47 6.86 -25.10 -11.25
C SER A 47 6.59 -24.21 -10.02
N ILE A 48 5.32 -24.08 -9.67
CA ILE A 48 4.86 -23.44 -8.42
C ILE A 48 5.44 -24.17 -7.20
N PHE A 49 5.62 -25.49 -7.27
CA PHE A 49 6.18 -26.30 -6.18
C PHE A 49 7.61 -25.91 -5.80
N LYS A 50 8.42 -25.42 -6.75
CA LYS A 50 9.76 -24.87 -6.44
C LYS A 50 9.70 -23.60 -5.60
N PHE A 51 8.65 -22.80 -5.75
CA PHE A 51 8.43 -21.62 -4.91
C PHE A 51 8.11 -22.01 -3.47
N ILE A 52 7.20 -22.98 -3.32
CA ILE A 52 6.72 -23.41 -1.99
C ILE A 52 7.85 -24.06 -1.17
N ASN A 53 8.60 -24.99 -1.76
CA ASN A 53 9.53 -25.86 -1.00
C ASN A 53 10.82 -25.17 -0.49
N LYS A 54 11.19 -23.98 -0.99
CA LYS A 54 12.47 -23.33 -0.65
C LYS A 54 12.35 -21.87 -0.19
N ASN A 55 11.13 -21.36 -0.04
CA ASN A 55 10.96 -19.96 0.29
C ASN A 55 10.77 -19.78 1.82
N PRO A 56 11.69 -19.08 2.51
CA PRO A 56 11.62 -18.88 3.96
C PRO A 56 10.42 -18.02 4.41
N ILE A 57 9.67 -17.43 3.47
CA ILE A 57 8.47 -16.63 3.74
C ILE A 57 7.23 -17.53 3.96
N ILE A 58 7.25 -18.77 3.45
CA ILE A 58 6.10 -19.68 3.47
C ILE A 58 5.49 -19.91 4.85
N PRO A 59 6.25 -20.12 5.94
CA PRO A 59 5.64 -20.29 7.27
C PRO A 59 4.79 -19.08 7.68
N TYR A 60 5.28 -17.86 7.47
CA TYR A 60 4.58 -16.62 7.81
C TYR A 60 3.36 -16.40 6.91
N PHE A 61 3.48 -16.72 5.63
CA PHE A 61 2.39 -16.72 4.69
C PHE A 61 1.28 -17.69 5.12
N SER A 62 1.63 -18.93 5.48
CA SER A 62 0.68 -19.95 5.92
C SER A 62 -0.01 -19.56 7.23
N LEU A 63 0.72 -19.00 8.21
CA LEU A 63 0.14 -18.53 9.46
C LEU A 63 -0.85 -17.38 9.24
N THR A 64 -0.50 -16.43 8.36
CA THR A 64 -1.40 -15.31 8.03
C THR A 64 -2.63 -15.82 7.30
N LEU A 65 -2.46 -16.71 6.31
CA LEU A 65 -3.58 -17.32 5.58
C LEU A 65 -4.51 -18.07 6.51
N LEU A 66 -3.95 -18.86 7.46
CA LEU A 66 -4.73 -19.60 8.45
C LEU A 66 -5.54 -18.65 9.34
N SER A 67 -4.92 -17.61 9.90
CA SER A 67 -5.62 -16.66 10.78
C SER A 67 -6.72 -15.89 10.03
N PHE A 68 -6.50 -15.49 8.78
CA PHE A 68 -7.51 -14.83 7.95
C PHE A 68 -8.63 -15.79 7.56
N SER A 69 -8.32 -17.06 7.28
CA SER A 69 -9.32 -18.08 6.98
C SER A 69 -10.22 -18.37 8.19
N ILE A 70 -9.64 -18.46 9.40
CA ILE A 70 -10.42 -18.62 10.64
C ILE A 70 -11.34 -17.40 10.84
N SER A 71 -10.82 -16.18 10.68
CA SER A 71 -11.62 -14.96 10.74
C SER A 71 -12.78 -14.99 9.73
N SER A 72 -12.51 -15.45 8.51
CA SER A 72 -13.53 -15.55 7.46
C SER A 72 -14.64 -16.55 7.78
N ILE A 73 -14.30 -17.70 8.40
CA ILE A 73 -15.27 -18.71 8.83
C ILE A 73 -16.16 -18.16 9.96
N LEU A 74 -15.58 -17.36 10.87
CA LEU A 74 -16.29 -16.77 12.01
C LEU A 74 -17.03 -15.48 11.65
N SER A 75 -16.97 -15.04 10.40
CA SER A 75 -17.58 -13.81 9.92
C SER A 75 -19.11 -13.94 9.80
N THR A 76 -19.79 -12.80 9.91
CA THR A 76 -21.22 -12.68 9.56
C THR A 76 -21.47 -12.84 8.06
N LEU A 77 -20.45 -12.60 7.21
CA LEU A 77 -20.48 -12.75 5.74
C LEU A 77 -19.32 -13.65 5.27
N PRO A 78 -19.36 -14.98 5.56
CA PRO A 78 -18.22 -15.87 5.37
C PRO A 78 -17.72 -15.92 3.91
N LEU A 79 -18.62 -15.99 2.95
CA LEU A 79 -18.25 -16.08 1.53
C LEU A 79 -17.51 -14.83 1.05
N ARG A 80 -18.01 -13.62 1.41
CA ARG A 80 -17.35 -12.35 1.08
C ARG A 80 -15.94 -12.31 1.68
N SER A 81 -15.85 -12.58 2.97
CA SER A 81 -14.59 -12.54 3.71
C SER A 81 -13.57 -13.54 3.17
N PHE A 82 -14.01 -14.74 2.80
CA PHE A 82 -13.15 -15.75 2.20
C PHE A 82 -12.66 -15.35 0.80
N LEU A 83 -13.53 -14.82 -0.08
CA LEU A 83 -13.15 -14.37 -1.42
C LEU A 83 -12.10 -13.24 -1.36
N VAL A 84 -12.28 -12.29 -0.44
CA VAL A 84 -11.34 -11.19 -0.22
C VAL A 84 -9.99 -11.72 0.27
N THR A 85 -10.00 -12.67 1.19
CA THR A 85 -8.79 -13.36 1.65
C THR A 85 -8.04 -14.04 0.49
N VAL A 86 -8.75 -14.79 -0.34
CA VAL A 86 -8.16 -15.50 -1.50
C VAL A 86 -7.53 -14.53 -2.49
N TYR A 87 -8.22 -13.46 -2.88
CA TYR A 87 -7.62 -12.52 -3.83
C TYR A 87 -6.40 -11.80 -3.24
N PHE A 88 -6.42 -11.45 -1.96
CA PHE A 88 -5.27 -10.82 -1.30
C PHE A 88 -4.02 -11.72 -1.38
N PHE A 89 -4.18 -12.99 -1.04
CA PHE A 89 -3.07 -13.94 -1.12
C PHE A 89 -2.62 -14.25 -2.54
N SER A 90 -3.49 -14.07 -3.54
CA SER A 90 -3.11 -14.22 -4.96
C SER A 90 -2.04 -13.21 -5.39
N PHE A 91 -1.98 -12.01 -4.76
CA PHE A 91 -0.95 -11.02 -5.08
C PHE A 91 0.47 -11.51 -4.81
N PHE A 92 0.69 -12.37 -3.82
CA PHE A 92 2.01 -12.99 -3.58
C PHE A 92 2.43 -13.89 -4.75
N LEU A 93 1.49 -14.67 -5.27
CA LEU A 93 1.75 -15.54 -6.43
C LEU A 93 2.01 -14.70 -7.69
N ILE A 94 1.20 -13.66 -7.92
CA ILE A 94 1.36 -12.74 -9.05
C ILE A 94 2.73 -12.05 -8.97
N SER A 95 3.14 -11.57 -7.80
CA SER A 95 4.45 -10.95 -7.57
C SER A 95 5.60 -11.90 -7.88
N TYR A 96 5.48 -13.15 -7.47
CA TYR A 96 6.48 -14.17 -7.77
C TYR A 96 6.59 -14.45 -9.28
N LEU A 97 5.46 -14.50 -9.98
CA LEU A 97 5.42 -14.67 -11.44
C LEU A 97 6.10 -13.51 -12.16
N PHE A 98 5.78 -12.27 -11.79
CA PHE A 98 6.41 -11.07 -12.34
C PHE A 98 7.91 -11.03 -12.04
N PHE A 99 8.32 -11.31 -10.80
CA PHE A 99 9.74 -11.40 -10.46
C PHE A 99 10.47 -12.46 -11.29
N SER A 100 9.90 -13.66 -11.43
CA SER A 100 10.45 -14.73 -12.25
C SER A 100 10.59 -14.33 -13.73
N PHE A 101 9.59 -13.60 -14.24
CA PHE A 101 9.57 -13.08 -15.60
C PHE A 101 10.69 -12.06 -15.86
N PHE A 102 10.92 -11.12 -14.93
CA PHE A 102 11.98 -10.12 -15.04
C PHE A 102 13.37 -10.72 -14.82
N LYS A 103 13.51 -11.66 -13.89
CA LYS A 103 14.79 -12.29 -13.58
C LYS A 103 15.42 -13.03 -14.78
N LYS A 104 14.61 -13.54 -15.71
CA LYS A 104 15.09 -14.36 -16.85
C LYS A 104 15.81 -13.56 -17.91
N LYS A 105 15.45 -12.31 -18.16
CA LYS A 105 16.03 -11.45 -19.19
C LYS A 105 15.99 -9.99 -18.75
N ASP A 106 17.14 -9.37 -18.67
CA ASP A 106 17.30 -7.95 -18.29
C ASP A 106 16.52 -7.00 -19.20
N ASP A 107 16.45 -7.29 -20.51
CA ASP A 107 15.68 -6.49 -21.48
C ASP A 107 14.20 -6.34 -21.12
N ARG A 108 13.61 -7.34 -20.43
CA ARG A 108 12.20 -7.29 -19.98
C ARG A 108 12.02 -6.23 -18.92
N LEU A 109 12.92 -6.21 -17.93
CA LEU A 109 12.90 -5.21 -16.87
C LEU A 109 13.13 -3.81 -17.44
N LEU A 110 14.17 -3.64 -18.26
CA LEU A 110 14.53 -2.35 -18.85
C LEU A 110 13.41 -1.77 -19.70
N LEU A 111 12.76 -2.59 -20.55
CA LEU A 111 11.62 -2.16 -21.35
C LEU A 111 10.45 -1.71 -20.46
N THR A 112 10.14 -2.50 -19.41
CA THR A 112 9.07 -2.14 -18.47
C THR A 112 9.35 -0.82 -17.78
N LEU A 113 10.59 -0.60 -17.30
CA LEU A 113 10.98 0.64 -16.63
C LEU A 113 10.90 1.85 -17.56
N ASN A 114 11.32 1.72 -18.82
CA ASN A 114 11.21 2.79 -19.80
C ASN A 114 9.76 3.23 -20.00
N PHE A 115 8.84 2.29 -20.21
CA PHE A 115 7.41 2.62 -20.34
C PHE A 115 6.82 3.16 -19.04
N LEU A 116 7.25 2.66 -17.89
CA LEU A 116 6.82 3.15 -16.58
C LEU A 116 7.21 4.63 -16.40
N ILE A 117 8.48 4.98 -16.61
CA ILE A 117 8.98 6.35 -16.43
C ILE A 117 8.26 7.32 -17.39
N ILE A 118 8.15 6.96 -18.66
CA ILE A 118 7.46 7.77 -19.67
C ILE A 118 5.99 7.96 -19.27
N SER A 119 5.29 6.90 -18.90
CA SER A 119 3.88 6.96 -18.56
C SER A 119 3.63 7.77 -17.27
N ILE A 120 4.52 7.70 -16.28
CA ILE A 120 4.46 8.53 -15.07
C ILE A 120 4.66 10.00 -15.44
N PHE A 121 5.65 10.32 -16.28
CA PHE A 121 5.89 11.68 -16.73
C PHE A 121 4.65 12.30 -17.42
N PHE A 122 4.04 11.58 -18.36
CA PHE A 122 2.80 12.01 -19.00
C PHE A 122 1.67 12.19 -17.98
N SER A 123 1.53 11.27 -17.03
CA SER A 123 0.48 11.33 -16.01
C SER A 123 0.63 12.52 -15.08
N VAL A 124 1.86 12.79 -14.59
CA VAL A 124 2.14 13.98 -13.76
C VAL A 124 1.84 15.25 -14.52
N SER A 125 2.35 15.35 -15.75
CA SER A 125 2.13 16.52 -16.61
C SER A 125 0.65 16.74 -16.90
N LEU A 126 -0.07 15.69 -17.27
CA LEU A 126 -1.50 15.75 -17.57
C LEU A 126 -2.31 16.22 -16.36
N VAL A 127 -2.07 15.64 -15.18
CA VAL A 127 -2.78 16.04 -13.95
C VAL A 127 -2.40 17.46 -13.54
N PHE A 128 -1.13 17.85 -13.69
CA PHE A 128 -0.68 19.21 -13.41
C PHE A 128 -1.37 20.25 -14.30
N PHE A 129 -1.35 20.05 -15.61
CA PHE A 129 -2.00 20.98 -16.55
C PHE A 129 -3.53 21.00 -16.39
N TYR A 130 -4.16 19.84 -16.17
CA TYR A 130 -5.58 19.76 -15.90
C TYR A 130 -5.98 20.55 -14.63
N ASN A 131 -5.21 20.42 -13.55
CA ASN A 131 -5.46 21.15 -12.32
C ASN A 131 -5.27 22.66 -12.49
N ILE A 132 -4.27 23.10 -13.26
CA ILE A 132 -4.05 24.53 -13.52
C ILE A 132 -5.15 25.11 -14.41
N SER A 133 -5.53 24.43 -15.48
CA SER A 133 -6.56 24.91 -16.41
C SER A 133 -7.95 25.01 -15.78
N ASN A 134 -8.26 24.14 -14.82
CA ASN A 134 -9.54 24.04 -14.12
C ASN A 134 -9.52 24.65 -12.71
N PHE A 135 -8.53 25.47 -12.36
CA PHE A 135 -8.33 25.97 -11.00
C PHE A 135 -9.58 26.65 -10.41
N LYS A 136 -10.40 27.33 -11.24
CA LYS A 136 -11.66 27.94 -10.80
C LYS A 136 -12.82 26.94 -10.68
N THR A 137 -12.83 25.87 -11.47
CA THR A 137 -13.89 24.86 -11.48
C THR A 137 -13.66 23.73 -10.46
N ILE A 138 -12.41 23.46 -10.10
CA ILE A 138 -12.06 22.41 -9.14
C ILE A 138 -12.62 22.72 -7.74
N TYR A 139 -12.69 23.99 -7.36
CA TYR A 139 -13.28 24.39 -6.06
C TYR A 139 -14.81 24.18 -6.03
N LEU A 140 -15.47 24.13 -7.17
CA LEU A 140 -16.93 23.97 -7.29
C LEU A 140 -17.37 22.50 -7.47
N VAL A 141 -16.48 21.57 -7.87
CA VAL A 141 -16.82 20.15 -8.14
C VAL A 141 -16.14 19.23 -7.12
N ASN A 142 -16.54 19.36 -5.87
CA ASN A 142 -16.00 18.57 -4.73
C ASN A 142 -16.04 17.03 -4.92
N ASN A 143 -16.91 16.51 -5.79
CA ASN A 143 -17.08 15.05 -5.94
C ASN A 143 -16.07 14.40 -6.90
N GLU A 144 -15.56 15.10 -7.90
CA GLU A 144 -14.58 14.53 -8.84
C GLU A 144 -13.17 14.52 -8.29
N ILE A 145 -12.77 15.49 -7.46
CA ILE A 145 -11.44 15.57 -6.84
C ILE A 145 -11.16 14.35 -5.96
N ARG A 146 -12.18 13.83 -5.26
CA ARG A 146 -12.04 12.63 -4.42
C ARG A 146 -11.62 11.39 -5.19
N LYS A 147 -12.02 11.26 -6.47
CA LYS A 147 -11.63 10.14 -7.34
C LYS A 147 -10.13 10.16 -7.68
N TYR A 148 -9.54 11.36 -7.76
CA TYR A 148 -8.11 11.52 -8.10
C TYR A 148 -7.16 11.29 -6.92
N LYS A 149 -7.60 11.43 -5.66
CA LYS A 149 -6.71 11.26 -4.48
C LYS A 149 -5.98 9.92 -4.46
N GLY A 150 -6.68 8.83 -4.81
CA GLY A 150 -6.05 7.50 -4.90
C GLY A 150 -4.97 7.43 -5.97
N PHE A 151 -5.23 8.03 -7.15
CA PHE A 151 -4.26 8.10 -8.22
C PHE A 151 -3.07 9.01 -7.86
N VAL A 152 -3.32 10.20 -7.31
CA VAL A 152 -2.27 11.14 -6.88
C VAL A 152 -1.34 10.49 -5.85
N ASN A 153 -1.89 9.72 -4.92
CA ASN A 153 -1.10 9.00 -3.93
C ASN A 153 -0.16 7.97 -4.58
N LEU A 154 -0.69 7.17 -5.52
CA LEU A 154 0.11 6.21 -6.27
C LEU A 154 1.15 6.89 -7.18
N LEU A 155 0.76 7.99 -7.84
CA LEU A 155 1.64 8.76 -8.69
C LEU A 155 2.81 9.34 -7.89
N THR A 156 2.52 9.90 -6.71
CA THR A 156 3.53 10.49 -5.83
C THR A 156 4.61 9.49 -5.45
N ILE A 157 4.23 8.30 -4.98
CA ILE A 157 5.23 7.30 -4.59
C ILE A 157 6.08 6.87 -5.78
N LEU A 158 5.48 6.70 -6.97
CA LEU A 158 6.21 6.33 -8.18
C LEU A 158 7.20 7.42 -8.60
N VAL A 159 6.81 8.71 -8.50
CA VAL A 159 7.71 9.83 -8.79
C VAL A 159 8.93 9.82 -7.87
N PHE A 160 8.75 9.56 -6.56
CA PHE A 160 9.87 9.44 -5.62
C PHE A 160 10.77 8.23 -5.88
N LEU A 161 10.25 7.20 -6.55
CA LEU A 161 11.03 6.01 -6.95
C LEU A 161 11.67 6.14 -8.34
N CYS A 162 11.24 7.10 -9.16
CA CYS A 162 11.77 7.31 -10.52
C CYS A 162 13.30 7.47 -10.57
N PRO A 163 13.97 8.21 -9.66
CA PRO A 163 15.43 8.31 -9.69
C PRO A 163 16.14 6.96 -9.60
N PHE A 164 15.57 6.01 -8.84
CA PHE A 164 16.08 4.65 -8.74
C PHE A 164 15.88 3.85 -10.04
N PHE A 165 14.74 4.02 -10.67
CA PHE A 165 14.41 3.34 -11.92
C PHE A 165 15.23 3.90 -13.10
N GLU A 166 15.40 5.21 -13.18
CA GLU A 166 16.20 5.88 -14.22
C GLU A 166 17.66 5.47 -14.18
N ASN A 167 18.25 5.36 -12.99
CA ASN A 167 19.63 4.91 -12.82
C ASN A 167 19.90 3.53 -13.46
N VAL A 168 18.87 2.72 -13.61
CA VAL A 168 18.95 1.38 -14.24
C VAL A 168 18.59 1.42 -15.70
N ALA A 169 17.64 2.21 -16.11
CA ALA A 169 17.13 2.28 -17.48
C ALA A 169 18.13 2.84 -18.52
N LYS A 170 19.33 3.25 -18.12
CA LYS A 170 20.53 3.67 -18.88
C LYS A 170 20.40 4.74 -19.98
N ASN A 171 19.22 5.00 -20.53
CA ASN A 171 19.01 5.90 -21.66
C ASN A 171 18.24 7.16 -21.28
N GLN A 172 17.95 7.32 -20.01
CA GLN A 172 17.14 8.44 -19.55
C GLN A 172 18.02 9.46 -18.86
N LYS A 173 17.81 10.69 -19.22
CA LYS A 173 18.55 11.81 -18.66
C LYS A 173 18.01 12.10 -17.25
N PRO A 174 18.83 12.19 -16.20
CA PRO A 174 18.40 12.26 -14.79
C PRO A 174 17.53 13.48 -14.46
N TYR A 175 17.41 14.44 -15.37
CA TYR A 175 16.53 15.59 -15.18
C TYR A 175 15.04 15.27 -15.29
N LEU A 176 14.64 14.12 -15.88
CA LEU A 176 13.24 13.77 -16.01
C LEU A 176 12.60 13.49 -14.63
N SER A 177 13.29 12.72 -13.79
CA SER A 177 12.87 12.53 -12.38
C SER A 177 12.81 13.83 -11.61
N PHE A 178 13.77 14.73 -11.85
CA PHE A 178 13.79 16.04 -11.17
C PHE A 178 12.58 16.90 -11.58
N VAL A 179 12.27 16.95 -12.87
CA VAL A 179 11.08 17.66 -13.37
C VAL A 179 9.80 17.06 -12.76
N MET A 180 9.67 15.72 -12.74
CA MET A 180 8.53 15.05 -12.12
C MET A 180 8.39 15.38 -10.63
N LEU A 181 9.50 15.44 -9.88
CA LEU A 181 9.50 15.85 -8.48
C LEU A 181 9.00 17.28 -8.30
N ILE A 182 9.40 18.22 -9.16
CA ILE A 182 8.88 19.60 -9.11
C ILE A 182 7.37 19.64 -9.39
N LEU A 183 6.91 18.90 -10.39
CA LEU A 183 5.50 18.91 -10.80
C LEU A 183 4.56 18.20 -9.80
N VAL A 184 5.03 17.19 -9.08
CA VAL A 184 4.16 16.40 -8.19
C VAL A 184 3.72 17.17 -6.94
N PHE A 185 4.54 18.08 -6.41
CA PHE A 185 4.17 18.86 -5.23
C PHE A 185 2.94 19.75 -5.47
N PRO A 186 2.88 20.60 -6.51
CA PRO A 186 1.66 21.31 -6.85
C PRO A 186 0.45 20.37 -7.04
N VAL A 187 0.63 19.22 -7.68
CA VAL A 187 -0.44 18.22 -7.86
C VAL A 187 -0.99 17.73 -6.51
N ILE A 188 -0.12 17.45 -5.54
CA ILE A 188 -0.54 17.02 -4.19
C ILE A 188 -1.35 18.11 -3.51
N PHE A 189 -0.85 19.36 -3.51
CA PHE A 189 -1.53 20.49 -2.85
C PHE A 189 -2.87 20.80 -3.52
N LEU A 190 -2.90 20.90 -4.85
CA LEU A 190 -4.12 21.21 -5.61
C LEU A 190 -5.19 20.11 -5.48
N SER A 191 -4.79 18.85 -5.32
CA SER A 191 -5.72 17.73 -5.10
C SER A 191 -6.13 17.53 -3.64
N ASN A 192 -5.62 18.32 -2.69
CA ASN A 192 -5.81 18.12 -1.25
C ASN A 192 -5.52 16.68 -0.80
N CYS A 193 -4.46 16.06 -1.36
CA CYS A 193 -4.11 14.68 -1.08
C CYS A 193 -3.19 14.58 0.15
N ASN A 194 -3.73 14.87 1.35
CA ASN A 194 -2.97 14.86 2.61
C ASN A 194 -2.35 13.50 2.93
N SER A 195 -2.96 12.41 2.46
CA SER A 195 -2.38 11.06 2.62
C SER A 195 -1.08 10.87 1.85
N ALA A 196 -0.91 11.56 0.70
CA ALA A 196 0.37 11.55 -0.02
C ALA A 196 1.47 12.31 0.73
N LEU A 197 1.13 13.46 1.34
CA LEU A 197 2.07 14.20 2.20
C LEU A 197 2.49 13.34 3.41
N LEU A 198 1.53 12.71 4.08
CA LEU A 198 1.83 11.79 5.18
C LEU A 198 2.69 10.61 4.72
N GLY A 199 2.43 10.09 3.52
CA GLY A 199 3.24 9.05 2.89
C GLY A 199 4.70 9.51 2.70
N ILE A 200 4.94 10.70 2.16
CA ILE A 200 6.28 11.27 1.98
C ILE A 200 7.00 11.39 3.34
N ILE A 201 6.33 12.02 4.32
CA ILE A 201 6.88 12.17 5.68
C ILE A 201 7.20 10.79 6.27
N GLY A 202 6.26 9.85 6.19
CA GLY A 202 6.45 8.47 6.66
C GLY A 202 7.62 7.77 5.98
N GLY A 203 7.76 7.92 4.67
CA GLY A 203 8.90 7.37 3.92
C GLY A 203 10.25 7.87 4.44
N PHE A 204 10.39 9.18 4.66
CA PHE A 204 11.62 9.76 5.22
C PHE A 204 11.83 9.41 6.69
N VAL A 205 10.78 9.37 7.51
CA VAL A 205 10.88 8.95 8.92
C VAL A 205 11.38 7.51 9.01
N TRP A 206 10.81 6.58 8.24
CA TRP A 206 11.27 5.18 8.21
C TRP A 206 12.70 5.05 7.72
N LEU A 207 13.10 5.84 6.72
CA LEU A 207 14.46 5.87 6.23
C LEU A 207 15.44 6.38 7.31
N SER A 208 15.07 7.42 8.05
CA SER A 208 15.86 7.97 9.16
C SER A 208 15.99 6.95 10.31
N ILE A 209 14.90 6.28 10.68
CA ILE A 209 14.90 5.20 11.68
C ILE A 209 15.81 4.05 11.23
N PHE A 210 15.72 3.64 9.98
CA PHE A 210 16.59 2.60 9.43
C PHE A 210 18.07 2.99 9.50
N TRP A 211 18.41 4.23 9.11
CA TRP A 211 19.76 4.75 9.19
C TRP A 211 20.27 4.75 10.64
N PHE A 212 19.47 5.25 11.58
CA PHE A 212 19.78 5.26 13.01
C PHE A 212 20.02 3.85 13.56
N ILE A 213 19.11 2.91 13.30
CA ILE A 213 19.25 1.51 13.72
C ILE A 213 20.51 0.90 13.11
N ASN A 214 20.76 1.15 11.81
CA ASN A 214 21.92 0.58 11.12
C ASN A 214 23.26 1.06 11.69
N ASN A 215 23.31 2.27 12.23
CA ASN A 215 24.51 2.85 12.85
C ASN A 215 24.61 2.60 14.36
N SER A 216 23.58 2.07 14.99
CA SER A 216 23.60 1.76 16.44
C SER A 216 24.47 0.55 16.74
N ARG A 217 25.18 0.58 17.89
CA ARG A 217 25.95 -0.57 18.41
C ARG A 217 25.02 -1.75 18.77
N ASN A 218 23.83 -1.47 19.29
CA ASN A 218 22.84 -2.46 19.77
C ASN A 218 21.62 -2.57 18.85
N LYS A 219 21.82 -2.71 17.52
CA LYS A 219 20.78 -2.69 16.47
C LYS A 219 19.53 -3.47 16.80
N LYS A 220 19.66 -4.73 17.28
CA LYS A 220 18.51 -5.59 17.58
C LYS A 220 17.70 -5.07 18.76
N LYS A 221 18.35 -4.62 19.84
CA LYS A 221 17.63 -4.06 21.00
C LYS A 221 16.91 -2.79 20.63
N VAL A 222 17.56 -1.85 19.93
CA VAL A 222 16.96 -0.58 19.50
C VAL A 222 15.75 -0.85 18.59
N ALA A 223 15.89 -1.72 17.59
CA ALA A 223 14.78 -2.06 16.70
C ALA A 223 13.60 -2.70 17.47
N PHE A 224 13.88 -3.65 18.37
CA PHE A 224 12.86 -4.32 19.18
C PHE A 224 12.12 -3.34 20.11
N THR A 225 12.88 -2.48 20.82
CA THR A 225 12.30 -1.46 21.70
C THR A 225 11.43 -0.49 20.90
N PHE A 226 11.89 -0.03 19.72
CA PHE A 226 11.13 0.86 18.86
C PHE A 226 9.79 0.23 18.45
N VAL A 227 9.81 -1.02 17.99
CA VAL A 227 8.58 -1.73 17.58
C VAL A 227 7.59 -1.85 18.74
N ILE A 228 8.06 -2.27 19.94
CA ILE A 228 7.19 -2.40 21.11
C ILE A 228 6.60 -1.05 21.52
N VAL A 229 7.42 0.00 21.63
CA VAL A 229 6.96 1.32 22.06
C VAL A 229 5.93 1.87 21.04
N THR A 230 6.20 1.73 19.75
CA THR A 230 5.27 2.18 18.70
C THR A 230 3.95 1.39 18.77
N PHE A 231 4.00 0.08 18.92
CA PHE A 231 2.80 -0.76 19.03
C PHE A 231 1.95 -0.38 20.25
N LEU A 232 2.58 -0.24 21.42
CA LEU A 232 1.89 0.16 22.65
C LEU A 232 1.29 1.57 22.52
N ALA A 233 2.00 2.51 21.92
CA ALA A 233 1.49 3.87 21.69
C ALA A 233 0.25 3.86 20.76
N ILE A 234 0.24 3.07 19.68
CA ILE A 234 -0.90 2.94 18.78
C ILE A 234 -2.11 2.33 19.49
N ILE A 235 -1.93 1.27 20.26
CA ILE A 235 -3.01 0.63 21.01
C ILE A 235 -3.56 1.59 22.10
N SER A 236 -2.69 2.31 22.80
CA SER A 236 -3.09 3.31 23.79
C SER A 236 -3.91 4.44 23.15
N LEU A 237 -3.50 4.93 21.98
CA LEU A 237 -4.25 5.94 21.23
C LEU A 237 -5.66 5.47 20.89
N PHE A 238 -5.80 4.29 20.30
CA PHE A 238 -7.11 3.74 19.94
C PHE A 238 -7.98 3.46 21.14
N ASN A 239 -7.40 2.99 22.24
CA ASN A 239 -8.15 2.82 23.49
C ASN A 239 -8.66 4.16 24.04
N SER A 240 -7.86 5.21 23.99
CA SER A 240 -8.26 6.55 24.41
C SER A 240 -9.36 7.12 23.51
N LEU A 241 -9.28 6.91 22.20
CA LEU A 241 -10.33 7.29 21.24
C LEU A 241 -11.64 6.53 21.52
N SER A 242 -11.57 5.21 21.78
CA SER A 242 -12.76 4.41 22.08
C SER A 242 -13.52 4.92 23.31
N TYR A 243 -12.79 5.26 24.36
CA TYR A 243 -13.39 5.85 25.57
C TYR A 243 -14.09 7.18 25.30
N LYS A 244 -13.54 7.99 24.40
CA LYS A 244 -14.16 9.26 24.01
C LYS A 244 -15.44 9.05 23.20
N VAL A 245 -15.46 8.07 22.29
CA VAL A 245 -16.64 7.77 21.46
C VAL A 245 -17.81 7.27 22.29
N GLU A 246 -17.59 6.48 23.35
CA GLU A 246 -18.65 6.08 24.28
C GLU A 246 -19.35 7.27 24.95
N LYS A 247 -18.68 8.42 25.03
CA LYS A 247 -19.15 9.66 25.64
C LYS A 247 -19.52 10.77 24.64
N VAL A 248 -19.43 10.51 23.35
CA VAL A 248 -19.83 11.47 22.32
C VAL A 248 -21.35 11.65 22.40
N THR A 249 -21.76 12.82 22.78
CA THR A 249 -23.14 13.30 22.73
C THR A 249 -23.21 14.44 21.73
N LYS A 250 -24.42 14.80 21.29
CA LYS A 250 -24.71 15.81 20.27
C LYS A 250 -23.89 17.14 20.40
N ASN A 251 -23.52 17.52 21.61
CA ASN A 251 -22.88 18.80 21.95
C ASN A 251 -21.46 18.65 22.53
N ASN A 252 -20.84 17.49 22.48
CA ASN A 252 -19.54 17.28 23.13
C ASN A 252 -18.39 17.49 22.12
N GLU A 253 -17.84 18.71 22.08
CA GLU A 253 -16.75 19.11 21.21
C GLU A 253 -15.34 18.64 21.68
N ASN A 254 -15.24 17.92 22.79
CA ASN A 254 -13.96 17.51 23.38
C ASN A 254 -13.38 16.27 22.68
N PHE A 255 -12.85 16.46 21.48
CA PHE A 255 -12.05 15.45 20.79
C PHE A 255 -10.67 15.26 21.44
N LEU A 256 -10.12 14.04 21.36
CA LEU A 256 -8.80 13.72 21.90
C LEU A 256 -7.68 14.47 21.17
N ILE A 257 -7.83 14.56 19.84
CA ILE A 257 -6.88 15.22 18.93
C ILE A 257 -7.60 16.43 18.34
N SER A 258 -6.89 17.54 18.18
CA SER A 258 -7.46 18.72 17.50
C SER A 258 -8.04 18.33 16.14
N THR A 259 -9.25 18.77 15.85
CA THR A 259 -9.97 18.48 14.58
C THR A 259 -9.27 19.08 13.35
N ASN A 260 -8.37 20.04 13.54
CA ASN A 260 -7.49 20.56 12.48
C ASN A 260 -6.38 19.55 12.07
N ILE A 261 -6.00 18.63 12.97
CA ILE A 261 -4.98 17.60 12.70
C ILE A 261 -5.64 16.31 12.24
N LEU A 262 -6.66 15.85 12.95
CA LEU A 262 -7.43 14.65 12.65
C LEU A 262 -8.92 14.99 12.74
N ASP A 263 -9.62 14.93 11.62
CA ASP A 263 -11.03 15.30 11.55
C ASP A 263 -11.90 14.52 12.57
N ALA A 264 -12.98 15.12 13.01
CA ALA A 264 -13.91 14.58 14.00
C ALA A 264 -14.42 13.18 13.57
N HIS A 265 -14.80 13.04 12.30
CA HIS A 265 -15.33 11.79 11.78
C HIS A 265 -14.33 10.63 11.88
N ARG A 266 -13.05 10.85 11.53
CA ARG A 266 -12.01 9.81 11.72
C ARG A 266 -11.80 9.42 13.17
N GLN A 267 -11.81 10.38 14.10
CA GLN A 267 -11.67 10.06 15.51
C GLN A 267 -12.81 9.16 15.99
N ILE A 268 -14.05 9.42 15.54
CA ILE A 268 -15.22 8.62 15.87
C ILE A 268 -15.14 7.24 15.22
N ILE A 269 -14.83 7.15 13.90
CA ILE A 269 -14.65 5.86 13.22
C ILE A 269 -13.61 5.01 13.95
N TRP A 270 -12.46 5.58 14.29
CA TRP A 270 -11.38 4.83 14.94
C TRP A 270 -11.77 4.36 16.34
N GLY A 271 -12.44 5.23 17.11
CA GLY A 271 -12.95 4.87 18.43
C GLY A 271 -14.00 3.76 18.37
N PHE A 272 -14.98 3.88 17.48
CA PHE A 272 -16.01 2.87 17.26
C PHE A 272 -15.41 1.54 16.80
N SER A 273 -14.50 1.57 15.82
CA SER A 273 -13.84 0.37 15.32
C SER A 273 -13.06 -0.37 16.42
N PHE A 274 -12.42 0.38 17.32
CA PHE A 274 -11.71 -0.23 18.45
C PHE A 274 -12.65 -0.79 19.51
N LEU A 275 -13.82 -0.16 19.74
CA LEU A 275 -14.87 -0.72 20.59
C LEU A 275 -15.38 -2.05 20.06
N GLU A 276 -15.68 -2.13 18.76
CA GLU A 276 -16.14 -3.36 18.11
C GLU A 276 -15.05 -4.45 18.15
N PHE A 277 -13.77 -4.08 17.96
CA PHE A 277 -12.65 -5.02 18.14
C PHE A 277 -12.62 -5.64 19.55
N LYS A 278 -12.87 -4.85 20.60
CA LYS A 278 -12.88 -5.39 21.99
C LYS A 278 -13.90 -6.51 22.19
N LYS A 279 -14.98 -6.54 21.40
CA LYS A 279 -16.00 -7.59 21.47
C LYS A 279 -15.52 -8.93 20.89
N LYS A 280 -14.63 -8.91 19.86
CA LYS A 280 -14.08 -10.09 19.18
C LYS A 280 -12.55 -9.98 18.99
N PRO A 281 -11.76 -9.94 20.06
CA PRO A 281 -10.35 -9.50 19.99
C PRO A 281 -9.41 -10.49 19.29
N PHE A 282 -9.72 -11.78 19.24
CA PHE A 282 -8.78 -12.80 18.76
C PHE A 282 -8.77 -12.96 17.25
N PHE A 283 -9.95 -13.12 16.62
CA PHE A 283 -10.10 -13.40 15.20
C PHE A 283 -10.94 -12.35 14.45
N GLY A 284 -11.46 -11.35 15.15
CA GLY A 284 -12.21 -10.26 14.56
C GLY A 284 -13.58 -10.65 14.03
N VAL A 285 -14.08 -9.84 13.09
CA VAL A 285 -15.46 -9.94 12.56
C VAL A 285 -15.50 -10.49 11.14
N GLY A 286 -14.36 -10.71 10.50
CA GLY A 286 -14.22 -11.17 9.12
C GLY A 286 -13.63 -10.10 8.20
N ALA A 287 -12.80 -10.54 7.25
CA ALA A 287 -12.16 -9.66 6.27
C ALA A 287 -13.20 -8.90 5.42
N ASP A 288 -13.02 -7.60 5.23
CA ASP A 288 -13.89 -6.70 4.45
C ASP A 288 -15.37 -6.72 4.90
N THR A 289 -15.60 -6.80 6.22
CA THR A 289 -16.96 -6.87 6.78
C THR A 289 -17.26 -5.81 7.85
N SER A 290 -16.35 -4.92 8.16
CA SER A 290 -16.49 -3.90 9.19
C SER A 290 -17.71 -2.98 9.00
N ASN A 291 -18.04 -2.65 7.74
CA ASN A 291 -19.19 -1.81 7.41
C ASN A 291 -20.55 -2.56 7.45
N PHE A 292 -20.55 -3.86 7.72
CA PHE A 292 -21.76 -4.68 7.90
C PHE A 292 -22.02 -5.04 9.38
N LEU A 293 -21.27 -4.45 10.30
CA LEU A 293 -21.51 -4.61 11.73
C LEU A 293 -22.79 -3.92 12.14
N ASN A 294 -23.44 -4.42 13.18
CA ASN A 294 -24.59 -3.75 13.80
C ASN A 294 -24.18 -2.33 14.20
N ASN A 295 -25.04 -1.37 13.93
CA ASN A 295 -24.87 0.05 14.18
C ASN A 295 -23.72 0.73 13.41
N SER A 296 -22.98 0.02 12.55
CA SER A 296 -21.91 0.64 11.75
C SER A 296 -22.43 1.66 10.73
N GLN A 297 -23.68 1.47 10.29
CA GLN A 297 -24.36 2.33 9.33
C GLN A 297 -25.30 3.36 10.01
N ASP A 298 -25.35 3.39 11.34
CA ASP A 298 -26.11 4.42 12.06
C ASP A 298 -25.46 5.79 11.86
N ILE A 299 -26.31 6.81 11.71
CA ILE A 299 -25.85 8.19 11.54
C ILE A 299 -25.27 8.69 12.87
N ILE A 300 -24.11 9.34 12.78
CA ILE A 300 -23.47 9.97 13.93
C ILE A 300 -24.21 11.28 14.21
N ASP A 301 -24.88 11.35 15.36
CA ASP A 301 -25.57 12.57 15.79
C ASP A 301 -24.57 13.58 16.39
N HIS A 302 -23.77 14.21 15.51
CA HIS A 302 -22.79 15.21 15.91
C HIS A 302 -22.64 16.33 14.87
N ALA A 303 -22.63 17.58 15.31
CA ALA A 303 -22.61 18.76 14.43
C ALA A 303 -21.42 18.82 13.46
N LEU A 304 -20.23 18.33 13.85
CA LEU A 304 -19.02 18.34 13.03
C LEU A 304 -18.92 17.18 12.01
N THR A 305 -19.81 16.19 12.09
CA THR A 305 -19.80 15.04 11.21
C THR A 305 -20.90 15.05 10.15
N GLY A 306 -21.94 15.86 10.37
CA GLY A 306 -23.13 15.85 9.53
C GLY A 306 -23.79 14.46 9.51
N ASP A 307 -24.38 14.09 8.38
CA ASP A 307 -25.08 12.80 8.18
C ASP A 307 -24.11 11.64 7.87
N MET A 308 -22.93 11.61 8.48
CA MET A 308 -21.97 10.52 8.28
C MET A 308 -22.24 9.36 9.23
N THR A 309 -21.96 8.14 8.76
CA THR A 309 -22.11 6.90 9.53
C THR A 309 -20.84 6.54 10.30
N TYR A 310 -20.96 5.66 11.32
CA TYR A 310 -19.80 5.20 12.12
C TYR A 310 -18.73 4.51 11.27
N ILE A 311 -19.11 3.66 10.30
CA ILE A 311 -18.18 3.08 9.31
C ILE A 311 -18.85 3.15 7.93
N PRO A 312 -18.62 4.20 7.14
CA PRO A 312 -19.31 4.35 5.84
C PRO A 312 -18.90 3.27 4.82
N SER A 313 -17.65 2.89 4.79
CA SER A 313 -17.13 1.83 3.92
C SER A 313 -16.03 1.00 4.58
N HIS A 314 -15.15 1.63 5.33
CA HIS A 314 -14.03 1.01 6.03
C HIS A 314 -13.46 1.97 7.08
N PRO A 315 -12.65 1.52 8.05
CA PRO A 315 -12.10 2.37 9.12
C PRO A 315 -11.14 3.48 8.70
N HIS A 316 -10.75 3.59 7.44
CA HIS A 316 -9.73 4.54 6.94
C HIS A 316 -8.38 4.46 7.65
N ASN A 317 -8.04 3.29 8.19
CA ASN A 317 -6.78 2.98 8.88
C ASN A 317 -6.52 1.49 8.75
N PHE A 318 -5.50 1.10 7.98
CA PHE A 318 -5.25 -0.31 7.68
C PHE A 318 -4.97 -1.16 8.93
N PHE A 319 -4.28 -0.57 9.92
CA PHE A 319 -3.95 -1.28 11.16
C PHE A 319 -5.21 -1.62 11.96
N LEU A 320 -6.08 -0.62 12.11
CA LEU A 320 -7.33 -0.76 12.84
C LEU A 320 -8.33 -1.64 12.09
N GLU A 321 -8.37 -1.54 10.76
CA GLU A 321 -9.18 -2.40 9.90
C GLU A 321 -8.78 -3.86 10.04
N LEU A 322 -7.48 -4.18 9.94
CA LEU A 322 -6.99 -5.54 10.19
C LEU A 322 -7.26 -6.01 11.62
N LEU A 323 -7.05 -5.13 12.61
CA LEU A 323 -7.30 -5.46 14.00
C LEU A 323 -8.77 -5.79 14.25
N LEU A 324 -9.69 -4.99 13.72
CA LEU A 324 -11.14 -5.22 13.84
C LEU A 324 -11.57 -6.48 13.10
N GLU A 325 -11.09 -6.64 11.87
CA GLU A 325 -11.63 -7.65 10.96
C GLU A 325 -10.98 -9.01 11.10
N THR A 326 -9.68 -9.06 11.41
CA THR A 326 -8.94 -10.34 11.55
C THR A 326 -8.43 -10.60 12.98
N GLY A 327 -8.72 -9.67 13.89
CA GLY A 327 -8.30 -9.74 15.28
C GLY A 327 -6.80 -9.61 15.49
N ILE A 328 -6.36 -9.76 16.74
CA ILE A 328 -4.94 -9.61 17.09
C ILE A 328 -4.07 -10.68 16.41
N PHE A 329 -4.57 -11.91 16.24
CA PHE A 329 -3.80 -12.98 15.58
C PHE A 329 -3.61 -12.67 14.08
N GLY A 330 -4.66 -12.19 13.38
CA GLY A 330 -4.53 -11.81 11.98
C GLY A 330 -3.58 -10.64 11.80
N LEU A 331 -3.71 -9.59 12.59
CA LEU A 331 -2.83 -8.42 12.53
C LEU A 331 -1.37 -8.81 12.82
N LEU A 332 -1.07 -9.54 13.90
CA LEU A 332 0.31 -9.91 14.24
C LEU A 332 0.94 -10.80 13.19
N ASN A 333 0.23 -11.82 12.70
CA ASN A 333 0.72 -12.69 11.64
C ASN A 333 0.98 -11.92 10.35
N PHE A 334 0.11 -10.97 10.00
CA PHE A 334 0.32 -10.10 8.84
C PHE A 334 1.56 -9.20 9.01
N LEU A 335 1.73 -8.55 10.15
CA LEU A 335 2.92 -7.74 10.44
C LEU A 335 4.21 -8.56 10.37
N LEU A 336 4.20 -9.79 10.89
CA LEU A 336 5.32 -10.72 10.76
C LEU A 336 5.57 -11.09 9.29
N LEU A 337 4.53 -11.36 8.51
CA LEU A 337 4.65 -11.67 7.09
C LEU A 337 5.30 -10.50 6.32
N VAL A 338 4.84 -9.26 6.53
CA VAL A 338 5.42 -8.06 5.90
C VAL A 338 6.86 -7.85 6.35
N PHE A 339 7.13 -7.98 7.65
CA PHE A 339 8.47 -7.82 8.20
C PHE A 339 9.46 -8.83 7.61
N PHE A 340 9.14 -10.13 7.66
CA PHE A 340 10.03 -11.16 7.14
C PHE A 340 10.15 -11.12 5.62
N THR A 341 9.08 -10.78 4.90
CA THR A 341 9.15 -10.57 3.44
C THR A 341 10.20 -9.49 3.14
N ASN A 342 10.07 -8.31 3.74
CA ASN A 342 11.02 -7.22 3.53
C ASN A 342 12.43 -7.59 4.01
N TYR A 343 12.57 -8.22 5.18
CA TYR A 343 13.87 -8.66 5.71
C TYR A 343 14.60 -9.60 4.72
N PHE A 344 13.91 -10.63 4.19
CA PHE A 344 14.53 -11.56 3.24
C PHE A 344 14.83 -10.89 1.88
N LEU A 345 14.02 -9.94 1.47
CA LEU A 345 14.29 -9.18 0.24
C LEU A 345 15.52 -8.29 0.38
N VAL A 346 15.68 -7.58 1.52
CA VAL A 346 16.73 -6.56 1.66
C VAL A 346 18.05 -7.08 2.23
N LYS A 347 18.07 -8.21 2.96
CA LYS A 347 19.27 -8.65 3.72
C LYS A 347 20.56 -8.74 2.92
N LYS A 348 20.47 -9.06 1.62
CA LYS A 348 21.61 -9.21 0.70
C LYS A 348 21.82 -8.01 -0.23
N LEU A 349 21.06 -6.92 -0.08
CA LEU A 349 21.19 -5.73 -0.90
C LEU A 349 22.20 -4.74 -0.30
N ASN A 350 22.77 -3.88 -1.14
CA ASN A 350 23.57 -2.74 -0.67
C ASN A 350 22.68 -1.67 -0.01
N PHE A 351 23.28 -0.70 0.65
CA PHE A 351 22.57 0.35 1.39
C PHE A 351 21.66 1.17 0.48
N TYR A 352 22.14 1.52 -0.72
CA TYR A 352 21.38 2.31 -1.69
C TYR A 352 20.05 1.62 -2.09
N CYS A 353 20.10 0.35 -2.50
CA CYS A 353 18.90 -0.41 -2.85
C CYS A 353 17.96 -0.60 -1.65
N LYS A 354 18.51 -0.85 -0.44
CA LYS A 354 17.72 -0.95 0.79
C LYS A 354 16.93 0.31 1.07
N SER A 355 17.56 1.48 0.90
CA SER A 355 16.96 2.77 1.20
C SER A 355 15.68 3.01 0.40
N TYR A 356 15.64 2.66 -0.88
CA TYR A 356 14.42 2.81 -1.70
C TYR A 356 13.30 1.85 -1.28
N ILE A 357 13.62 0.61 -0.94
CA ILE A 357 12.62 -0.35 -0.46
C ILE A 357 12.05 0.09 0.90
N ILE A 358 12.88 0.63 1.78
CA ILE A 358 12.45 1.11 3.10
C ILE A 358 11.64 2.38 2.97
N PHE A 359 12.06 3.33 2.14
CA PHE A 359 11.28 4.52 1.84
C PHE A 359 9.90 4.15 1.28
N PHE A 360 9.85 3.22 0.31
CA PHE A 360 8.61 2.71 -0.27
C PHE A 360 7.67 2.15 0.81
N ASN A 361 8.17 1.28 1.67
CA ASN A 361 7.36 0.71 2.76
C ASN A 361 6.88 1.80 3.73
N GLY A 362 7.75 2.71 4.12
CA GLY A 362 7.40 3.84 4.98
C GLY A 362 6.30 4.70 4.38
N TYR A 363 6.42 5.05 3.08
CA TYR A 363 5.40 5.79 2.37
C TYR A 363 4.07 5.03 2.34
N PHE A 364 4.10 3.78 1.83
CA PHE A 364 2.88 3.01 1.58
C PHE A 364 2.06 2.79 2.85
N TRP A 365 2.71 2.33 3.91
CA TRP A 365 2.02 2.03 5.16
C TRP A 365 1.58 3.30 5.91
N SER A 366 2.33 4.39 5.85
CA SER A 366 1.91 5.67 6.42
C SER A 366 0.70 6.28 5.69
N ALA A 367 0.68 6.23 4.36
CA ALA A 367 -0.48 6.66 3.57
C ALA A 367 -1.72 5.80 3.86
N SER A 368 -1.53 4.49 4.09
CA SER A 368 -2.60 3.54 4.42
C SER A 368 -3.17 3.74 5.83
N MET A 369 -2.48 4.46 6.73
CA MET A 369 -3.00 4.79 8.07
C MET A 369 -4.15 5.79 8.06
N VAL A 370 -4.39 6.51 6.97
CA VAL A 370 -5.35 7.62 6.97
C VAL A 370 -6.33 7.63 5.81
N ASN A 371 -6.28 6.68 4.87
CA ASN A 371 -7.10 6.82 3.67
C ASN A 371 -7.67 5.51 3.11
N PHE A 372 -6.84 4.54 2.76
CA PHE A 372 -7.28 3.40 1.96
C PHE A 372 -7.70 2.21 2.80
N SER A 373 -8.74 1.48 2.32
CA SER A 373 -9.02 0.16 2.86
C SER A 373 -7.84 -0.77 2.61
N PHE A 374 -7.55 -1.58 3.61
CA PHE A 374 -6.59 -2.68 3.47
C PHE A 374 -6.99 -3.63 2.35
N TRP A 375 -8.28 -3.85 2.15
CA TRP A 375 -8.82 -4.78 1.15
C TRP A 375 -8.97 -4.15 -0.25
N ALA A 376 -8.61 -2.89 -0.44
CA ALA A 376 -8.67 -2.27 -1.77
C ALA A 376 -7.67 -2.94 -2.73
N ALA A 377 -8.16 -3.79 -3.62
CA ALA A 377 -7.36 -4.63 -4.53
C ALA A 377 -6.35 -3.83 -5.35
N TRP A 378 -6.74 -2.65 -5.86
CA TRP A 378 -5.85 -1.78 -6.63
C TRP A 378 -4.70 -1.22 -5.80
N TRP A 379 -4.94 -0.92 -4.51
CA TRP A 379 -3.93 -0.37 -3.61
C TRP A 379 -2.94 -1.46 -3.19
N GLN A 380 -3.45 -2.60 -2.71
CA GLN A 380 -2.62 -3.74 -2.34
C GLN A 380 -1.86 -4.33 -3.55
N GLY A 381 -2.53 -4.47 -4.69
CA GLY A 381 -1.89 -4.91 -5.93
C GLY A 381 -0.75 -3.99 -6.35
N SER A 382 -0.91 -2.66 -6.16
CA SER A 382 0.16 -1.69 -6.41
C SER A 382 1.35 -1.88 -5.48
N TYR A 383 1.12 -2.16 -4.17
CA TYR A 383 2.19 -2.48 -3.23
C TYR A 383 3.05 -3.65 -3.73
N PHE A 384 2.40 -4.74 -4.04
CA PHE A 384 3.11 -5.96 -4.47
C PHE A 384 3.82 -5.78 -5.82
N LEU A 385 3.23 -5.06 -6.75
CA LEU A 385 3.85 -4.81 -8.06
C LEU A 385 5.06 -3.87 -7.95
N ILE A 386 4.94 -2.78 -7.22
CA ILE A 386 6.05 -1.84 -6.99
C ILE A 386 7.19 -2.52 -6.22
N LEU A 387 6.87 -3.30 -5.17
CA LEU A 387 7.88 -4.05 -4.42
C LEU A 387 8.62 -5.04 -5.32
N THR A 388 7.90 -5.71 -6.23
CA THR A 388 8.48 -6.62 -7.21
C THR A 388 9.42 -5.90 -8.17
N LEU A 389 9.03 -4.73 -8.68
CA LEU A 389 9.89 -3.90 -9.54
C LEU A 389 11.14 -3.44 -8.79
N LEU A 390 10.98 -2.88 -7.58
CA LEU A 390 12.11 -2.44 -6.74
C LEU A 390 13.11 -3.57 -6.48
N TYR A 391 12.60 -4.75 -6.13
CA TYR A 391 13.48 -5.90 -5.89
C TYR A 391 14.15 -6.40 -7.15
N SER A 392 13.45 -6.42 -8.28
CA SER A 392 14.02 -6.82 -9.60
C SER A 392 15.12 -5.85 -10.03
N VAL A 393 14.90 -4.53 -9.87
CA VAL A 393 15.89 -3.48 -10.12
C VAL A 393 17.10 -3.63 -9.22
N SER A 394 16.87 -3.85 -7.91
CA SER A 394 17.96 -4.05 -6.94
C SER A 394 18.82 -5.26 -7.30
N LYS A 395 18.21 -6.37 -7.67
CA LYS A 395 18.93 -7.57 -8.12
C LYS A 395 19.71 -7.36 -9.42
N TYR A 396 19.16 -6.59 -10.35
CA TYR A 396 19.84 -6.23 -11.58
C TYR A 396 21.09 -5.36 -11.29
N GLN A 397 20.97 -4.35 -10.41
CA GLN A 397 22.10 -3.52 -10.02
C GLN A 397 23.21 -4.32 -9.31
N MET A 398 22.83 -5.20 -8.36
CA MET A 398 23.79 -6.05 -7.65
C MET A 398 24.60 -6.94 -8.60
N ARG A 399 23.95 -7.56 -9.59
CA ARG A 399 24.63 -8.37 -10.61
C ARG A 399 25.63 -7.54 -11.46
N LYS A 400 25.27 -6.28 -11.77
CA LYS A 400 26.18 -5.38 -12.52
C LYS A 400 27.39 -4.94 -11.74
N LEU A 401 27.26 -4.83 -10.43
CA LEU A 401 28.36 -4.46 -9.55
C LEU A 401 29.23 -5.65 -9.14
N ASN A 402 28.98 -6.86 -9.67
CA ASN A 402 29.64 -8.12 -9.30
C ASN A 402 29.58 -8.40 -7.78
N VAL A 403 28.52 -7.93 -7.14
CA VAL A 403 28.26 -8.11 -5.71
C VAL A 403 27.09 -9.09 -5.58
N ASP A 404 27.33 -10.36 -5.89
CA ASP A 404 26.36 -11.45 -5.65
C ASP A 404 26.64 -12.21 -4.35
#